data_2f212b55ce3e643f722d1f6a03665de7
#
_entry.id   2f212b55ce3e643f722d1f6a03665de7
#
_cell.length_a   1.000
_cell.length_b   1.000
_cell.length_c   1.000
_cell.angle_alpha   90.00
_cell.angle_beta   90.00
_cell.angle_gamma   90.00
#
_symmetry.space_group_name_H-M   'P 1'
#
loop_
_entity.id
_entity.type
_entity.pdbx_description
1 polymer ?
#
loop_
_entity_poly.entity_id
_entity_poly.type
_entity_poly.pdbx_seq_one_letter_code
_entity_poly.pdbx_strand_id
1 'polypeptide(L)'
;MKQGQSFTLRLRMGAHDAHYAGELVDGARMLALFGDVATALLIDLDGDEGLVRAYESVEFLAPVRAGDFIEAEGRIVRVGATSRTMEFEARKIIENTRGEGHAPSAADRLAPPVVVCRARGTCVTPKAEQRGKVVVHKAAILTAAIVGAKVTRNETPHLPITADELAVEAEKCAAAGAAVIHLHVRNPDGTASQKTELFQAAIDAIKRRADVIVQTSTGGAVGMSLDERAGPLACKPEMATLNLGTVNFGDDVFQNTRPEIRAMLAKISAAGSVPELEVYEVGHLDEAASLVAEGLLSGPLHFQFVLGIKGAIGAREDVVRFLVSQLPAGATWGVAAVGRHQRPMTELALRLGGNARVGLEDNIYLEKGVLAEGSSPLVARAASYARSIGRDVASVSQARALLGVR
;
A
#
# COMPACT_ATOMS: atom_id res chain seq x y z
N MET A 1 -2.31 15.99 22.43
CA MET A 1 -2.76 14.62 22.60
C MET A 1 -1.48 13.79 22.66
N LYS A 2 -1.27 12.79 23.45
CA LYS A 2 -2.02 11.59 23.66
C LYS A 2 -1.61 10.92 24.96
N GLN A 3 -1.82 11.61 26.04
CA GLN A 3 -1.87 11.03 27.35
C GLN A 3 -3.11 10.12 27.37
N GLY A 4 -2.97 8.87 27.84
CA GLY A 4 -4.06 7.90 27.88
C GLY A 4 -4.12 6.89 26.74
N GLN A 5 -3.23 6.98 25.70
CA GLN A 5 -3.14 5.95 24.66
C GLN A 5 -2.60 4.66 25.26
N SER A 6 -3.24 3.53 24.98
CA SER A 6 -2.82 2.20 25.43
C SER A 6 -2.64 1.24 24.26
N PHE A 7 -1.84 0.20 24.50
CA PHE A 7 -1.65 -0.94 23.61
C PHE A 7 -1.63 -2.24 24.42
N THR A 8 -2.22 -3.30 23.89
CA THR A 8 -2.32 -4.60 24.55
C THR A 8 -1.77 -5.71 23.65
N LEU A 9 -0.89 -6.52 24.21
CA LEU A 9 -0.33 -7.71 23.60
C LEU A 9 -0.80 -8.96 24.34
N ARG A 10 -1.21 -9.99 23.60
CA ARG A 10 -1.59 -11.31 24.18
C ARG A 10 -0.74 -12.39 23.56
N LEU A 11 -0.18 -13.25 24.41
CA LEU A 11 0.62 -14.38 23.93
C LEU A 11 0.62 -15.53 24.95
N ARG A 12 0.99 -16.73 24.44
CA ARG A 12 1.21 -17.91 25.25
C ARG A 12 2.70 -18.01 25.60
N MET A 13 3.01 -18.27 26.86
CA MET A 13 4.38 -18.54 27.30
C MET A 13 4.84 -19.89 26.78
N GLY A 14 5.97 -19.91 26.10
CA GLY A 14 6.58 -21.12 25.57
C GLY A 14 7.47 -21.83 26.62
N ALA A 15 7.83 -23.09 26.33
CA ALA A 15 8.79 -23.81 27.18
C ALA A 15 10.18 -23.15 27.16
N HIS A 16 10.54 -22.45 26.08
CA HIS A 16 11.81 -21.72 25.96
C HIS A 16 11.87 -20.46 26.85
N ASP A 17 10.70 -19.94 27.32
CA ASP A 17 10.64 -18.81 28.25
C ASP A 17 10.86 -19.26 29.72
N ALA A 18 10.83 -20.57 29.99
CA ALA A 18 10.95 -21.13 31.32
C ALA A 18 12.41 -21.45 31.68
N HIS A 19 13.03 -20.61 32.48
CA HIS A 19 14.45 -20.75 32.83
C HIS A 19 14.67 -21.37 34.20
N TYR A 20 13.63 -21.45 35.05
CA TYR A 20 13.73 -21.99 36.40
C TYR A 20 13.05 -23.36 36.58
N ALA A 21 13.40 -24.10 37.64
CA ALA A 21 12.74 -25.34 37.95
C ALA A 21 11.21 -25.19 38.10
N GLY A 22 10.48 -26.25 37.72
CA GLY A 22 9.00 -26.20 37.73
C GLY A 22 8.40 -25.37 36.59
N GLU A 23 9.13 -25.24 35.46
CA GLU A 23 8.70 -24.53 34.29
C GLU A 23 8.36 -23.04 34.51
N LEU A 24 8.98 -22.43 35.52
CA LEU A 24 8.77 -21.04 35.87
C LEU A 24 9.46 -20.13 34.83
N VAL A 25 8.69 -19.16 34.34
CA VAL A 25 9.15 -18.14 33.40
C VAL A 25 9.92 -17.07 34.15
N ASP A 26 11.03 -16.61 33.55
CA ASP A 26 11.85 -15.53 34.09
C ASP A 26 11.07 -14.19 34.12
N GLY A 27 11.23 -13.45 35.20
CA GLY A 27 10.68 -12.09 35.33
C GLY A 27 11.18 -11.13 34.22
N ALA A 28 12.39 -11.33 33.72
CA ALA A 28 12.93 -10.57 32.59
C ALA A 28 12.04 -10.71 31.32
N ARG A 29 11.35 -11.84 31.15
CA ARG A 29 10.39 -12.04 30.05
C ARG A 29 9.21 -11.07 30.13
N MET A 30 8.74 -10.73 31.34
CA MET A 30 7.69 -9.72 31.51
C MET A 30 8.18 -8.33 31.11
N LEU A 31 9.43 -7.99 31.43
CA LEU A 31 10.03 -6.73 30.99
C LEU A 31 10.24 -6.69 29.46
N ALA A 32 10.58 -7.81 28.83
CA ALA A 32 10.64 -7.91 27.38
C ALA A 32 9.28 -7.62 26.73
N LEU A 33 8.17 -8.15 27.28
CA LEU A 33 6.82 -7.84 26.80
C LEU A 33 6.46 -6.36 26.98
N PHE A 34 6.87 -5.74 28.08
CA PHE A 34 6.68 -4.31 28.29
C PHE A 34 7.50 -3.48 27.31
N GLY A 35 8.70 -3.97 26.92
CA GLY A 35 9.49 -3.41 25.82
C GLY A 35 8.73 -3.43 24.48
N ASP A 36 8.16 -4.57 24.09
CA ASP A 36 7.38 -4.72 22.88
C ASP A 36 6.14 -3.81 22.88
N VAL A 37 5.44 -3.71 24.01
CA VAL A 37 4.28 -2.82 24.19
C VAL A 37 4.71 -1.34 24.12
N ALA A 38 5.84 -0.98 24.72
CA ALA A 38 6.39 0.37 24.69
C ALA A 38 6.76 0.77 23.25
N THR A 39 7.45 -0.12 22.51
CA THR A 39 7.81 0.07 21.12
C THR A 39 6.57 0.32 20.26
N ALA A 40 5.51 -0.48 20.41
CA ALA A 40 4.27 -0.28 19.67
C ALA A 40 3.63 1.10 19.97
N LEU A 41 3.63 1.53 21.22
CA LEU A 41 3.12 2.84 21.64
C LEU A 41 3.96 4.01 21.08
N LEU A 42 5.29 3.84 21.01
CA LEU A 42 6.21 4.84 20.46
C LEU A 42 6.04 4.97 18.95
N ILE A 43 5.94 3.85 18.23
CA ILE A 43 5.65 3.85 16.80
C ILE A 43 4.32 4.57 16.53
N ASP A 44 3.29 4.28 17.32
CA ASP A 44 1.98 4.92 17.19
C ASP A 44 1.98 6.42 17.53
N LEU A 45 2.87 6.86 18.40
CA LEU A 45 2.96 8.27 18.82
C LEU A 45 3.96 9.06 17.98
N ASP A 46 5.16 8.52 17.82
CA ASP A 46 6.32 9.23 17.28
C ASP A 46 6.72 8.77 15.87
N GLY A 47 6.18 7.63 15.40
CA GLY A 47 6.57 7.01 14.12
C GLY A 47 7.96 6.37 14.18
N ASP A 48 8.46 6.10 15.37
CA ASP A 48 9.77 5.54 15.63
C ASP A 48 9.71 4.57 16.82
N GLU A 49 10.54 3.54 16.83
CA GLU A 49 10.56 2.52 17.90
C GLU A 49 11.00 3.10 19.25
N GLY A 50 11.83 4.14 19.22
CA GLY A 50 12.44 4.72 20.40
C GLY A 50 13.20 3.69 21.24
N LEU A 51 13.51 4.05 22.50
CA LEU A 51 14.23 3.18 23.42
C LEU A 51 13.66 3.27 24.84
N VAL A 52 13.55 2.14 25.53
CA VAL A 52 13.33 2.13 26.98
C VAL A 52 14.60 2.62 27.65
N ARG A 53 14.51 3.76 28.34
CA ARG A 53 15.65 4.36 29.07
C ARG A 53 15.81 3.80 30.48
N ALA A 54 14.71 3.68 31.19
CA ALA A 54 14.73 3.22 32.60
C ALA A 54 13.34 2.79 33.05
N TYR A 55 13.29 1.84 33.97
CA TYR A 55 12.15 1.58 34.82
C TYR A 55 12.31 2.29 36.17
N GLU A 56 11.28 3.00 36.59
CA GLU A 56 11.19 3.66 37.90
C GLU A 56 10.80 2.67 38.98
N SER A 57 9.93 1.70 38.62
CA SER A 57 9.50 0.61 39.49
C SER A 57 9.19 -0.63 38.64
N VAL A 58 9.43 -1.80 39.23
CA VAL A 58 9.03 -3.12 38.75
C VAL A 58 8.59 -3.97 39.92
N GLU A 59 7.42 -4.59 39.82
CA GLU A 59 6.85 -5.47 40.84
C GLU A 59 6.44 -6.78 40.16
N PHE A 60 7.00 -7.90 40.63
CA PHE A 60 6.61 -9.25 40.24
C PHE A 60 5.64 -9.79 41.32
N LEU A 61 4.36 -10.00 40.98
CA LEU A 61 3.27 -10.19 41.89
C LEU A 61 2.78 -11.63 41.99
N ALA A 62 2.94 -12.38 40.86
CA ALA A 62 2.54 -13.79 40.84
C ALA A 62 3.41 -14.57 39.80
N PRO A 63 3.61 -15.88 40.02
CA PRO A 63 4.40 -16.71 39.13
C PRO A 63 3.71 -16.92 37.78
N VAL A 64 4.54 -16.93 36.69
CA VAL A 64 4.14 -17.29 35.34
C VAL A 64 4.87 -18.56 34.97
N ARG A 65 4.18 -19.49 34.28
CA ARG A 65 4.74 -20.78 33.86
C ARG A 65 4.58 -20.99 32.36
N ALA A 66 5.38 -21.90 31.81
CA ALA A 66 5.18 -22.34 30.43
C ALA A 66 3.75 -22.87 30.23
N GLY A 67 3.10 -22.46 29.16
CA GLY A 67 1.70 -22.79 28.89
C GLY A 67 0.69 -21.73 29.30
N ASP A 68 1.03 -20.83 30.24
CA ASP A 68 0.14 -19.72 30.63
C ASP A 68 -0.05 -18.71 29.49
N PHE A 69 -1.23 -18.09 29.42
CA PHE A 69 -1.50 -16.99 28.52
C PHE A 69 -1.44 -15.67 29.28
N ILE A 70 -0.61 -14.78 28.79
CA ILE A 70 -0.38 -13.46 29.38
C ILE A 70 -0.95 -12.38 28.46
N GLU A 71 -1.64 -11.43 29.08
CA GLU A 71 -2.03 -10.15 28.49
C GLU A 71 -1.16 -9.06 29.12
N ALA A 72 -0.34 -8.41 28.29
CA ALA A 72 0.48 -7.28 28.70
C ALA A 72 -0.10 -5.99 28.09
N GLU A 73 -0.43 -5.03 28.95
CA GLU A 73 -0.95 -3.72 28.59
C GLU A 73 0.03 -2.63 29.01
N GLY A 74 0.18 -1.60 28.17
CA GLY A 74 0.90 -0.38 28.51
C GLY A 74 0.07 0.85 28.18
N ARG A 75 0.29 1.93 28.94
CA ARG A 75 -0.39 3.20 28.76
C ARG A 75 0.57 4.37 28.89
N ILE A 76 0.51 5.33 27.98
CA ILE A 76 1.27 6.58 28.08
C ILE A 76 0.60 7.50 29.11
N VAL A 77 1.29 7.79 30.19
CA VAL A 77 0.78 8.65 31.28
C VAL A 77 1.35 10.06 31.21
N ARG A 78 2.52 10.27 30.56
CA ARG A 78 3.10 11.59 30.36
C ARG A 78 3.91 11.65 29.08
N VAL A 79 3.78 12.75 28.35
CA VAL A 79 4.54 13.07 27.12
C VAL A 79 5.40 14.29 27.37
N GLY A 80 6.73 14.15 27.30
CA GLY A 80 7.71 15.23 27.31
C GLY A 80 8.24 15.52 25.89
N ALA A 81 9.22 16.39 25.77
CA ALA A 81 9.82 16.75 24.47
C ALA A 81 10.45 15.54 23.76
N THR A 82 11.19 14.71 24.51
CA THR A 82 11.83 13.49 24.02
C THR A 82 11.51 12.26 24.87
N SER A 83 10.75 12.41 25.96
CA SER A 83 10.46 11.35 26.92
C SER A 83 8.97 11.00 26.95
N ARG A 84 8.67 9.71 27.15
CA ARG A 84 7.33 9.15 27.32
C ARG A 84 7.34 8.31 28.60
N THR A 85 6.61 8.76 29.62
CA THR A 85 6.42 7.94 30.82
C THR A 85 5.23 7.02 30.57
N MET A 86 5.44 5.74 30.86
CA MET A 86 4.44 4.68 30.64
C MET A 86 4.23 3.86 31.90
N GLU A 87 3.01 3.38 32.08
CA GLU A 87 2.66 2.38 33.07
C GLU A 87 2.31 1.09 32.35
N PHE A 88 2.75 -0.03 32.92
CA PHE A 88 2.58 -1.37 32.36
C PHE A 88 1.97 -2.31 33.37
N GLU A 89 1.10 -3.20 32.91
CA GLU A 89 0.55 -4.29 33.71
C GLU A 89 0.47 -5.55 32.83
N ALA A 90 0.98 -6.67 33.39
CA ALA A 90 0.83 -7.99 32.80
C ALA A 90 -0.12 -8.83 33.63
N ARG A 91 -1.08 -9.49 33.00
CA ARG A 91 -2.11 -10.33 33.61
C ARG A 91 -2.07 -11.72 33.04
N LYS A 92 -2.13 -12.73 33.89
CA LYS A 92 -2.41 -14.11 33.48
C LYS A 92 -3.92 -14.25 33.25
N ILE A 93 -4.30 -14.61 32.02
CA ILE A 93 -5.71 -14.73 31.61
C ILE A 93 -6.16 -16.20 31.42
N ILE A 94 -5.19 -17.10 31.20
CA ILE A 94 -5.39 -18.56 31.15
C ILE A 94 -4.18 -19.19 31.87
N GLU A 95 -4.46 -20.14 32.75
CA GLU A 95 -3.46 -20.92 33.46
C GLU A 95 -3.50 -22.38 33.01
N ASN A 96 -2.31 -22.97 32.81
CA ASN A 96 -2.21 -24.41 32.57
C ASN A 96 -2.52 -25.16 33.87
N THR A 97 -3.61 -25.92 33.88
CA THR A 97 -4.09 -26.66 35.06
C THR A 97 -3.21 -27.89 35.26
N ARG A 98 -2.57 -27.97 36.42
CA ARG A 98 -1.63 -29.04 36.80
C ARG A 98 -2.13 -29.75 38.06
N GLY A 99 -2.06 -31.05 38.07
CA GLY A 99 -2.39 -31.85 39.26
C GLY A 99 -3.06 -33.17 38.97
N GLU A 100 -3.22 -34.01 39.98
CA GLU A 100 -3.89 -35.29 39.86
C GLU A 100 -5.35 -35.11 39.40
N GLY A 101 -5.74 -35.86 38.39
CA GLY A 101 -7.09 -35.83 37.83
C GLY A 101 -7.28 -34.98 36.57
N HIS A 102 -6.26 -34.20 36.11
CA HIS A 102 -6.34 -33.39 34.92
C HIS A 102 -5.46 -33.93 33.77
N ALA A 103 -5.92 -33.76 32.56
CA ALA A 103 -5.09 -34.08 31.38
C ALA A 103 -3.88 -33.13 31.33
N PRO A 104 -2.70 -33.57 30.80
CA PRO A 104 -1.50 -32.73 30.70
C PRO A 104 -1.70 -31.44 29.88
N SER A 105 -2.74 -31.39 29.05
CA SER A 105 -3.12 -30.24 28.22
C SER A 105 -4.27 -29.40 28.82
N ALA A 106 -4.73 -29.70 30.03
CA ALA A 106 -5.81 -28.96 30.69
C ALA A 106 -5.37 -27.52 31.01
N ALA A 107 -6.26 -26.55 30.76
CA ALA A 107 -6.04 -25.15 31.05
C ALA A 107 -7.36 -24.46 31.39
N ASP A 108 -7.32 -23.54 32.34
CA ASP A 108 -8.48 -22.82 32.85
C ASP A 108 -8.37 -21.31 32.55
N ARG A 109 -9.48 -20.71 32.15
CA ARG A 109 -9.60 -19.27 32.04
C ARG A 109 -9.81 -18.66 33.42
N LEU A 110 -8.98 -17.70 33.77
CA LEU A 110 -9.05 -17.00 35.03
C LEU A 110 -10.05 -15.83 34.97
N ALA A 111 -10.98 -15.78 35.92
CA ALA A 111 -11.95 -14.71 36.07
C ALA A 111 -12.12 -14.35 37.56
N PRO A 112 -11.57 -13.21 38.02
CA PRO A 112 -10.79 -12.21 37.26
C PRO A 112 -9.38 -12.70 36.89
N PRO A 113 -8.74 -12.09 35.88
CA PRO A 113 -7.34 -12.31 35.51
C PRO A 113 -6.42 -11.98 36.72
N VAL A 114 -5.30 -12.71 36.84
CA VAL A 114 -4.31 -12.51 37.90
C VAL A 114 -3.21 -11.57 37.42
N VAL A 115 -3.01 -10.45 38.11
CA VAL A 115 -1.89 -9.55 37.83
C VAL A 115 -0.58 -10.22 38.21
N VAL A 116 0.34 -10.36 37.27
CA VAL A 116 1.61 -11.06 37.45
C VAL A 116 2.80 -10.11 37.55
N CYS A 117 2.72 -8.95 36.88
CA CYS A 117 3.77 -7.95 36.90
C CYS A 117 3.19 -6.55 36.68
N ARG A 118 3.75 -5.55 37.34
CA ARG A 118 3.56 -4.12 37.09
C ARG A 118 4.88 -3.43 36.90
N ALA A 119 4.91 -2.41 36.08
CA ALA A 119 6.08 -1.55 35.94
C ALA A 119 5.67 -0.12 35.61
N ARG A 120 6.53 0.81 35.96
CA ARG A 120 6.49 2.19 35.49
C ARG A 120 7.87 2.52 34.91
N GLY A 121 7.92 3.11 33.72
CA GLY A 121 9.18 3.40 33.06
C GLY A 121 9.10 4.61 32.14
N THR A 122 10.27 5.05 31.71
CA THR A 122 10.44 6.15 30.77
C THR A 122 11.12 5.65 29.53
N CYS A 123 10.46 5.87 28.38
CA CYS A 123 11.02 5.67 27.04
C CYS A 123 11.42 7.00 26.44
N VAL A 124 12.34 6.98 25.47
CA VAL A 124 12.83 8.18 24.81
C VAL A 124 12.86 7.97 23.28
N THR A 125 12.42 9.01 22.56
CA THR A 125 12.60 9.15 21.10
C THR A 125 13.28 10.50 20.85
N PRO A 126 14.49 10.54 20.28
CA PRO A 126 15.16 11.79 19.93
C PRO A 126 14.31 12.67 19.05
N LYS A 127 14.37 13.99 19.23
CA LYS A 127 13.49 14.90 18.51
C LYS A 127 13.65 14.83 16.99
N ALA A 128 14.84 14.53 16.51
CA ALA A 128 15.12 14.36 15.08
C ALA A 128 14.46 13.10 14.48
N GLU A 129 14.15 12.09 15.31
CA GLU A 129 13.54 10.82 14.90
C GLU A 129 12.01 10.83 15.06
N GLN A 130 11.45 11.86 15.73
CA GLN A 130 10.00 12.01 15.89
C GLN A 130 9.36 12.43 14.58
N ARG A 131 9.03 11.46 13.73
CA ARG A 131 8.37 11.68 12.43
C ARG A 131 6.86 11.90 12.56
N GLY A 132 6.31 11.72 13.75
CA GLY A 132 4.88 11.68 13.99
C GLY A 132 4.25 10.38 13.48
N LYS A 133 2.96 10.20 13.77
CA LYS A 133 2.23 9.01 13.33
C LYS A 133 2.28 8.92 11.81
N VAL A 134 2.99 7.94 11.28
CA VAL A 134 2.86 7.55 9.87
C VAL A 134 1.47 6.90 9.73
N VAL A 135 0.50 7.69 9.29
CA VAL A 135 -0.81 7.15 8.94
C VAL A 135 -0.60 6.34 7.67
N VAL A 136 -0.53 5.04 7.82
CA VAL A 136 -0.81 4.16 6.69
C VAL A 136 -2.25 4.47 6.30
N HIS A 137 -2.45 5.12 5.15
CA HIS A 137 -3.78 5.49 4.70
C HIS A 137 -4.63 4.23 4.65
N LYS A 138 -5.64 4.13 5.49
CA LYS A 138 -6.51 2.95 5.55
C LYS A 138 -7.25 2.74 4.22
N ALA A 139 -7.65 3.83 3.58
CA ALA A 139 -8.34 3.79 2.30
C ALA A 139 -7.40 3.42 1.16
N ALA A 140 -7.80 2.45 0.34
CA ALA A 140 -7.07 2.01 -0.85
C ALA A 140 -7.56 2.77 -2.08
N ILE A 141 -6.66 3.38 -2.83
CA ILE A 141 -6.99 3.95 -4.15
C ILE A 141 -7.03 2.80 -5.16
N LEU A 142 -8.15 2.70 -5.87
CA LEU A 142 -8.29 1.76 -6.98
C LEU A 142 -8.23 2.53 -8.30
N THR A 143 -7.31 2.13 -9.17
CA THR A 143 -7.16 2.63 -10.53
C THR A 143 -7.73 1.61 -11.51
N ALA A 144 -8.61 2.02 -12.41
CA ALA A 144 -9.12 1.20 -13.49
C ALA A 144 -8.40 1.51 -14.80
N ALA A 145 -7.62 0.55 -15.33
CA ALA A 145 -6.96 0.62 -16.64
C ALA A 145 -7.86 -0.03 -17.69
N ILE A 146 -8.70 0.81 -18.31
CA ILE A 146 -9.90 0.32 -19.00
C ILE A 146 -9.68 -0.19 -20.43
N VAL A 147 -8.59 0.19 -21.12
CA VAL A 147 -8.40 -0.15 -22.54
C VAL A 147 -6.98 -0.59 -22.92
N GLY A 148 -5.95 0.18 -22.53
CA GLY A 148 -4.54 -0.08 -22.91
C GLY A 148 -4.23 0.02 -24.41
N ALA A 149 -2.99 -0.30 -24.80
CA ALA A 149 -2.52 -0.22 -26.17
C ALA A 149 -2.44 -1.58 -26.91
N LYS A 150 -2.39 -2.71 -26.19
CA LYS A 150 -2.11 -4.04 -26.77
C LYS A 150 -3.35 -4.91 -26.98
N VAL A 151 -4.22 -5.04 -25.98
CA VAL A 151 -5.41 -5.90 -26.01
C VAL A 151 -6.33 -5.53 -27.18
N THR A 152 -6.90 -6.50 -27.85
CA THR A 152 -7.78 -6.30 -29.03
C THR A 152 -9.18 -6.88 -28.79
N ARG A 153 -10.15 -6.48 -29.60
CA ARG A 153 -11.51 -7.06 -29.57
C ARG A 153 -11.57 -8.53 -29.97
N ASN A 154 -10.53 -9.02 -30.63
CA ASN A 154 -10.41 -10.46 -30.91
C ASN A 154 -10.10 -11.27 -29.64
N GLU A 155 -9.43 -10.66 -28.66
CA GLU A 155 -9.09 -11.30 -27.37
C GLU A 155 -10.23 -11.14 -26.36
N THR A 156 -10.91 -10.00 -26.37
CA THR A 156 -12.12 -9.75 -25.58
C THR A 156 -13.07 -8.79 -26.28
N PRO A 157 -14.34 -9.18 -26.52
CA PRO A 157 -15.33 -8.32 -27.16
C PRO A 157 -15.74 -7.11 -26.27
N HIS A 158 -15.39 -7.15 -24.98
CA HIS A 158 -15.75 -6.13 -24.01
C HIS A 158 -14.78 -4.93 -23.95
N LEU A 159 -13.78 -4.89 -24.84
CA LEU A 159 -12.82 -3.80 -24.88
C LEU A 159 -13.48 -2.50 -25.40
N PRO A 160 -13.54 -1.42 -24.59
CA PRO A 160 -14.07 -0.14 -25.05
C PRO A 160 -13.09 0.55 -26.00
N ILE A 161 -13.58 1.12 -27.10
CA ILE A 161 -12.76 1.82 -28.12
C ILE A 161 -13.24 3.25 -28.32
N THR A 162 -14.54 3.47 -28.48
CA THR A 162 -15.11 4.80 -28.70
C THR A 162 -15.15 5.62 -27.41
N ALA A 163 -15.21 6.94 -27.52
CA ALA A 163 -15.34 7.84 -26.37
C ALA A 163 -16.55 7.50 -25.47
N ASP A 164 -17.68 7.13 -26.10
CA ASP A 164 -18.89 6.75 -25.34
C ASP A 164 -18.73 5.41 -24.63
N GLU A 165 -18.11 4.40 -25.27
CA GLU A 165 -17.80 3.12 -24.62
C GLU A 165 -16.82 3.30 -23.44
N LEU A 166 -15.78 4.12 -23.62
CA LEU A 166 -14.83 4.47 -22.55
C LEU A 166 -15.54 5.16 -21.38
N ALA A 167 -16.47 6.07 -21.67
CA ALA A 167 -17.23 6.78 -20.64
C ALA A 167 -18.20 5.87 -19.89
N VAL A 168 -18.88 4.96 -20.58
CA VAL A 168 -19.74 3.95 -19.95
C VAL A 168 -18.95 3.01 -19.04
N GLU A 169 -17.77 2.57 -19.52
CA GLU A 169 -16.92 1.69 -18.71
C GLU A 169 -16.32 2.43 -17.49
N ALA A 170 -15.92 3.68 -17.66
CA ALA A 170 -15.45 4.53 -16.57
C ALA A 170 -16.52 4.74 -15.49
N GLU A 171 -17.78 4.99 -15.89
CA GLU A 171 -18.93 5.11 -14.98
C GLU A 171 -19.14 3.83 -14.17
N LYS A 172 -19.12 2.65 -14.83
CA LYS A 172 -19.21 1.35 -14.16
C LYS A 172 -18.04 1.11 -13.19
N CYS A 173 -16.82 1.46 -13.60
CA CYS A 173 -15.63 1.35 -12.75
C CYS A 173 -15.72 2.27 -11.53
N ALA A 174 -16.19 3.50 -11.69
CA ALA A 174 -16.44 4.44 -10.59
C ALA A 174 -17.47 3.88 -9.61
N ALA A 175 -18.58 3.36 -10.10
CA ALA A 175 -19.61 2.71 -9.28
C ALA A 175 -19.06 1.48 -8.52
N ALA A 176 -18.09 0.77 -9.10
CA ALA A 176 -17.43 -0.37 -8.48
C ALA A 176 -16.36 0.05 -7.44
N GLY A 177 -15.96 1.33 -7.39
CA GLY A 177 -15.03 1.89 -6.41
C GLY A 177 -13.71 2.41 -6.98
N ALA A 178 -13.54 2.52 -8.31
CA ALA A 178 -12.37 3.17 -8.87
C ALA A 178 -12.42 4.68 -8.64
N ALA A 179 -11.33 5.25 -8.11
CA ALA A 179 -11.16 6.68 -7.98
C ALA A 179 -10.37 7.29 -9.16
N VAL A 180 -9.57 6.47 -9.84
CA VAL A 180 -8.73 6.88 -10.98
C VAL A 180 -9.06 6.03 -12.19
N ILE A 181 -9.19 6.66 -13.34
CA ILE A 181 -9.29 6.01 -14.65
C ILE A 181 -7.98 6.23 -15.40
N HIS A 182 -7.22 5.16 -15.60
CA HIS A 182 -6.05 5.15 -16.47
C HIS A 182 -6.52 4.99 -17.92
N LEU A 183 -6.25 6.01 -18.70
CA LEU A 183 -6.83 6.18 -20.03
C LEU A 183 -5.79 6.08 -21.14
N HIS A 184 -6.01 5.14 -22.04
CA HIS A 184 -5.55 5.13 -23.41
C HIS A 184 -6.72 5.41 -24.36
N VAL A 185 -6.44 5.75 -25.59
CA VAL A 185 -7.44 5.85 -26.64
C VAL A 185 -7.02 5.06 -27.88
N ARG A 186 -7.99 4.77 -28.73
CA ARG A 186 -7.80 4.00 -29.95
C ARG A 186 -8.37 4.75 -31.14
N ASN A 187 -7.76 4.53 -32.31
CA ASN A 187 -8.39 4.89 -33.60
C ASN A 187 -9.67 4.05 -33.78
N PRO A 188 -10.60 4.46 -34.69
CA PRO A 188 -11.83 3.71 -34.97
C PRO A 188 -11.60 2.26 -35.43
N ASP A 189 -10.44 1.95 -35.99
CA ASP A 189 -10.03 0.61 -36.41
C ASP A 189 -9.49 -0.24 -35.25
N GLY A 190 -9.43 0.32 -34.04
CA GLY A 190 -8.93 -0.35 -32.85
C GLY A 190 -7.42 -0.25 -32.62
N THR A 191 -6.66 0.37 -33.53
CA THR A 191 -5.23 0.58 -33.31
C THR A 191 -4.95 1.63 -32.22
N ALA A 192 -3.82 1.51 -31.54
CA ALA A 192 -3.42 2.46 -30.48
C ALA A 192 -3.25 3.88 -31.06
N SER A 193 -3.63 4.89 -30.27
CA SER A 193 -3.53 6.29 -30.65
C SER A 193 -3.08 7.17 -29.50
N GLN A 194 -2.34 8.24 -29.79
CA GLN A 194 -1.98 9.33 -28.87
C GLN A 194 -2.52 10.69 -29.37
N LYS A 195 -3.51 10.67 -30.27
CA LYS A 195 -4.10 11.88 -30.82
C LYS A 195 -4.85 12.66 -29.75
N THR A 196 -4.51 13.94 -29.59
CA THR A 196 -5.11 14.84 -28.59
C THR A 196 -6.64 14.89 -28.69
N GLU A 197 -7.19 14.95 -29.89
CA GLU A 197 -8.63 15.05 -30.14
C GLU A 197 -9.40 13.81 -29.65
N LEU A 198 -8.80 12.61 -29.73
CA LEU A 198 -9.41 11.39 -29.22
C LEU A 198 -9.38 11.35 -27.69
N PHE A 199 -8.28 11.80 -27.08
CA PHE A 199 -8.19 11.95 -25.62
C PHE A 199 -9.18 13.00 -25.11
N GLN A 200 -9.27 14.16 -25.77
CA GLN A 200 -10.21 15.20 -25.36
C GLN A 200 -11.65 14.71 -25.40
N ALA A 201 -12.04 14.04 -26.48
CA ALA A 201 -13.38 13.47 -26.63
C ALA A 201 -13.69 12.43 -25.53
N ALA A 202 -12.73 11.56 -25.21
CA ALA A 202 -12.88 10.55 -24.17
C ALA A 202 -12.96 11.18 -22.77
N ILE A 203 -12.06 12.13 -22.45
CA ILE A 203 -12.06 12.85 -21.17
C ILE A 203 -13.38 13.60 -20.96
N ASP A 204 -13.86 14.31 -21.96
CA ASP A 204 -15.14 15.05 -21.88
C ASP A 204 -16.31 14.10 -21.68
N ALA A 205 -16.32 12.97 -22.38
CA ALA A 205 -17.37 11.95 -22.24
C ALA A 205 -17.35 11.31 -20.82
N ILE A 206 -16.17 10.96 -20.30
CA ILE A 206 -16.00 10.41 -18.94
C ILE A 206 -16.46 11.41 -17.90
N LYS A 207 -16.01 12.66 -17.98
CA LYS A 207 -16.34 13.70 -16.98
C LYS A 207 -17.82 14.07 -16.94
N ARG A 208 -18.56 13.84 -18.03
CA ARG A 208 -20.03 14.01 -18.04
C ARG A 208 -20.76 12.90 -17.28
N ARG A 209 -20.16 11.70 -17.13
CA ARG A 209 -20.80 10.52 -16.54
C ARG A 209 -20.36 10.21 -15.11
N ALA A 210 -19.09 10.51 -14.79
CA ALA A 210 -18.51 10.13 -13.51
C ALA A 210 -17.56 11.21 -12.98
N ASP A 211 -17.62 11.46 -11.66
CA ASP A 211 -16.54 12.15 -10.96
C ASP A 211 -15.43 11.13 -10.69
N VAL A 212 -14.35 11.23 -11.43
CA VAL A 212 -13.14 10.40 -11.31
C VAL A 212 -11.91 11.24 -11.67
N ILE A 213 -10.75 10.86 -11.15
CA ILE A 213 -9.48 11.37 -11.61
C ILE A 213 -9.18 10.74 -12.96
N VAL A 214 -8.96 11.54 -14.00
CA VAL A 214 -8.51 11.02 -15.29
C VAL A 214 -6.99 11.13 -15.38
N GLN A 215 -6.36 9.98 -15.52
CA GLN A 215 -4.92 9.82 -15.74
C GLN A 215 -4.68 9.40 -17.18
N THR A 216 -3.96 10.19 -17.95
CA THR A 216 -3.59 9.81 -19.31
C THR A 216 -2.26 9.06 -19.34
N SER A 217 -2.20 8.03 -20.19
CA SER A 217 -0.94 7.38 -20.49
C SER A 217 -0.07 8.25 -21.39
N THR A 218 1.19 8.46 -20.98
CA THR A 218 2.26 8.97 -21.86
C THR A 218 3.15 7.83 -22.40
N GLY A 219 2.76 6.58 -22.14
CA GLY A 219 3.44 5.40 -22.68
C GLY A 219 3.20 5.24 -24.17
N GLY A 220 1.96 5.45 -24.62
CA GLY A 220 1.56 5.21 -25.99
C GLY A 220 1.70 3.74 -26.37
N ALA A 221 2.27 3.50 -27.56
CA ALA A 221 2.72 2.19 -28.01
C ALA A 221 4.24 2.21 -28.25
N VAL A 222 4.87 1.04 -28.18
CA VAL A 222 6.30 0.92 -28.47
C VAL A 222 6.60 1.49 -29.86
N GLY A 223 7.67 2.31 -29.96
CA GLY A 223 8.10 2.96 -31.22
C GLY A 223 7.53 4.35 -31.45
N MET A 224 6.57 4.82 -30.64
CA MET A 224 6.10 6.22 -30.74
C MET A 224 7.16 7.19 -30.19
N SER A 225 7.29 8.34 -30.85
CA SER A 225 8.19 9.42 -30.46
C SER A 225 7.72 10.07 -29.13
N LEU A 226 8.63 10.78 -28.45
CA LEU A 226 8.31 11.52 -27.23
C LEU A 226 7.18 12.54 -27.45
N ASP A 227 7.17 13.24 -28.59
CA ASP A 227 6.15 14.25 -28.87
C ASP A 227 4.79 13.63 -29.15
N GLU A 228 4.71 12.50 -29.85
CA GLU A 228 3.47 11.75 -29.99
C GLU A 228 2.95 11.29 -28.64
N ARG A 229 3.82 10.71 -27.80
CA ARG A 229 3.47 10.24 -26.47
C ARG A 229 2.99 11.36 -25.54
N ALA A 230 3.47 12.57 -25.72
CA ALA A 230 3.07 13.76 -24.97
C ALA A 230 1.76 14.40 -25.46
N GLY A 231 1.21 13.98 -26.60
CA GLY A 231 -0.03 14.53 -27.18
C GLY A 231 -1.18 14.69 -26.18
N PRO A 232 -1.49 13.69 -25.34
CA PRO A 232 -2.58 13.78 -24.35
C PRO A 232 -2.44 14.90 -23.33
N LEU A 233 -1.22 15.40 -23.08
CA LEU A 233 -0.97 16.48 -22.11
C LEU A 233 -1.57 17.81 -22.53
N ALA A 234 -1.86 18.00 -23.83
CA ALA A 234 -2.59 19.16 -24.32
C ALA A 234 -4.02 19.25 -23.76
N CYS A 235 -4.61 18.12 -23.35
CA CYS A 235 -5.92 18.06 -22.70
C CYS A 235 -5.88 18.45 -21.21
N LYS A 236 -4.70 18.73 -20.63
CA LYS A 236 -4.48 19.07 -19.22
C LYS A 236 -5.15 18.06 -18.28
N PRO A 237 -4.83 16.76 -18.36
CA PRO A 237 -5.39 15.75 -17.47
C PRO A 237 -4.95 16.00 -16.03
N GLU A 238 -5.72 15.51 -15.06
CA GLU A 238 -5.39 15.64 -13.63
C GLU A 238 -4.09 14.89 -13.28
N MET A 239 -3.86 13.73 -13.91
CA MET A 239 -2.64 12.93 -13.78
C MET A 239 -2.13 12.45 -15.13
N ALA A 240 -0.84 12.16 -15.18
CA ALA A 240 -0.22 11.50 -16.34
C ALA A 240 0.87 10.55 -15.89
N THR A 241 1.09 9.44 -16.61
CA THR A 241 2.16 8.50 -16.28
C THR A 241 3.54 9.06 -16.67
N LEU A 242 4.56 8.74 -15.87
CA LEU A 242 5.96 9.01 -16.17
C LEU A 242 6.75 7.70 -16.08
N ASN A 243 7.17 7.16 -17.22
CA ASN A 243 8.01 5.97 -17.26
C ASN A 243 9.44 6.33 -16.86
N LEU A 244 9.98 5.67 -15.84
CA LEU A 244 11.25 6.03 -15.21
C LEU A 244 12.48 5.34 -15.81
N GLY A 245 12.34 4.65 -16.93
CA GLY A 245 13.49 4.03 -17.59
C GLY A 245 13.14 3.18 -18.81
N THR A 246 14.17 2.87 -19.57
CA THR A 246 14.09 1.94 -20.68
C THR A 246 13.99 0.52 -20.19
N VAL A 247 13.12 -0.27 -20.79
CA VAL A 247 12.85 -1.66 -20.38
C VAL A 247 12.56 -2.55 -21.59
N ASN A 248 12.89 -3.84 -21.49
CA ASN A 248 12.39 -4.84 -22.41
C ASN A 248 10.89 -5.02 -22.23
N PHE A 249 10.11 -4.93 -23.26
CA PHE A 249 8.65 -4.98 -23.23
C PHE A 249 8.12 -6.09 -24.15
N GLY A 250 8.21 -7.31 -23.68
CA GLY A 250 8.07 -8.49 -24.51
C GLY A 250 9.33 -8.71 -25.34
N ASP A 251 9.18 -8.75 -26.64
CA ASP A 251 10.29 -8.91 -27.60
C ASP A 251 10.76 -7.54 -28.16
N ASP A 252 10.15 -6.44 -27.70
CA ASP A 252 10.47 -5.07 -28.05
C ASP A 252 11.23 -4.33 -26.95
N VAL A 253 11.70 -3.12 -27.24
CA VAL A 253 12.31 -2.20 -26.27
C VAL A 253 11.40 -0.98 -26.10
N PHE A 254 10.93 -0.77 -24.89
CA PHE A 254 10.23 0.46 -24.52
C PHE A 254 11.24 1.49 -24.04
N GLN A 255 11.60 2.41 -24.93
CA GLN A 255 12.66 3.37 -24.70
C GLN A 255 12.18 4.54 -23.84
N ASN A 256 12.93 4.84 -22.78
CA ASN A 256 12.80 6.01 -21.93
C ASN A 256 14.20 6.36 -21.41
N THR A 257 14.98 7.07 -22.21
CA THR A 257 16.31 7.54 -21.79
C THR A 257 16.19 8.64 -20.74
N ARG A 258 17.23 8.86 -19.94
CA ARG A 258 17.24 9.91 -18.91
C ARG A 258 16.88 11.31 -19.45
N PRO A 259 17.38 11.76 -20.62
CA PRO A 259 16.90 13.01 -21.24
C PRO A 259 15.42 13.02 -21.60
N GLU A 260 14.89 11.91 -22.14
CA GLU A 260 13.47 11.78 -22.48
C GLU A 260 12.57 11.81 -21.25
N ILE A 261 12.99 11.18 -20.13
CA ILE A 261 12.27 11.22 -18.85
C ILE A 261 12.15 12.67 -18.36
N ARG A 262 13.24 13.43 -18.37
CA ARG A 262 13.23 14.85 -17.98
C ARG A 262 12.36 15.71 -18.88
N ALA A 263 12.44 15.49 -20.17
CA ALA A 263 11.63 16.21 -21.15
C ALA A 263 10.12 15.90 -20.98
N MET A 264 9.77 14.62 -20.73
CA MET A 264 8.39 14.23 -20.45
C MET A 264 7.89 14.81 -19.13
N LEU A 265 8.70 14.76 -18.07
CA LEU A 265 8.35 15.36 -16.77
C LEU A 265 8.10 16.87 -16.90
N ALA A 266 8.94 17.58 -17.66
CA ALA A 266 8.74 19.00 -17.93
C ALA A 266 7.41 19.28 -18.65
N LYS A 267 7.03 18.44 -19.63
CA LYS A 267 5.75 18.54 -20.34
C LYS A 267 4.56 18.23 -19.40
N ILE A 268 4.66 17.20 -18.54
CA ILE A 268 3.64 16.87 -17.53
C ILE A 268 3.44 18.04 -16.57
N SER A 269 4.54 18.60 -16.06
CA SER A 269 4.51 19.77 -15.15
C SER A 269 3.90 21.01 -15.82
N ALA A 270 4.26 21.28 -17.08
CA ALA A 270 3.69 22.39 -17.86
C ALA A 270 2.19 22.24 -18.11
N ALA A 271 1.69 20.99 -18.22
CA ALA A 271 0.26 20.71 -18.31
C ALA A 271 -0.49 20.91 -16.98
N GLY A 272 0.23 21.05 -15.85
CA GLY A 272 -0.35 21.09 -14.50
C GLY A 272 -0.80 19.71 -13.98
N SER A 273 -0.36 18.65 -14.61
CA SER A 273 -0.71 17.27 -14.26
C SER A 273 0.21 16.74 -13.15
N VAL A 274 -0.32 15.85 -12.31
CA VAL A 274 0.48 15.12 -11.32
C VAL A 274 1.09 13.88 -11.98
N PRO A 275 2.42 13.67 -11.90
CA PRO A 275 3.04 12.49 -12.48
C PRO A 275 2.79 11.24 -11.61
N GLU A 276 2.39 10.12 -12.23
CA GLU A 276 2.51 8.78 -11.65
C GLU A 276 3.84 8.18 -12.12
N LEU A 277 4.65 7.73 -11.16
CA LEU A 277 6.00 7.23 -11.39
C LEU A 277 5.96 5.73 -11.67
N GLU A 278 5.99 5.33 -12.95
CA GLU A 278 5.94 3.93 -13.35
C GLU A 278 7.31 3.25 -13.23
N VAL A 279 7.35 2.20 -12.42
CA VAL A 279 8.54 1.41 -12.08
C VAL A 279 8.41 0.00 -12.66
N TYR A 280 9.25 -0.33 -13.62
CA TYR A 280 9.33 -1.64 -14.27
C TYR A 280 10.58 -2.42 -13.85
N GLU A 281 11.58 -1.73 -13.30
CA GLU A 281 12.85 -2.27 -12.84
C GLU A 281 13.35 -1.53 -11.59
N VAL A 282 14.23 -2.17 -10.81
CA VAL A 282 14.74 -1.61 -9.55
C VAL A 282 15.44 -0.26 -9.75
N GLY A 283 16.25 -0.13 -10.80
CA GLY A 283 16.97 1.11 -11.12
C GLY A 283 16.08 2.32 -11.42
N HIS A 284 14.79 2.10 -11.70
CA HIS A 284 13.83 3.19 -11.88
C HIS A 284 13.56 3.97 -10.58
N LEU A 285 13.76 3.35 -9.41
CA LEU A 285 13.68 4.04 -8.12
C LEU A 285 14.84 5.02 -7.93
N ASP A 286 16.04 4.65 -8.38
CA ASP A 286 17.21 5.53 -8.36
C ASP A 286 17.05 6.72 -9.32
N GLU A 287 16.38 6.51 -10.46
CA GLU A 287 16.05 7.62 -11.37
C GLU A 287 15.03 8.58 -10.74
N ALA A 288 14.01 8.07 -10.05
CA ALA A 288 13.09 8.92 -9.28
C ALA A 288 13.83 9.74 -8.22
N ALA A 289 14.74 9.11 -7.47
CA ALA A 289 15.57 9.79 -6.48
C ALA A 289 16.46 10.88 -7.11
N SER A 290 17.02 10.62 -8.30
CA SER A 290 17.79 11.61 -9.06
C SER A 290 16.95 12.82 -9.46
N LEU A 291 15.71 12.61 -9.94
CA LEU A 291 14.78 13.70 -10.30
C LEU A 291 14.41 14.56 -9.09
N VAL A 292 14.25 13.95 -7.91
CA VAL A 292 14.03 14.69 -6.65
C VAL A 292 15.26 15.50 -6.27
N ALA A 293 16.45 14.89 -6.32
CA ALA A 293 17.71 15.56 -5.99
C ALA A 293 18.02 16.73 -6.94
N GLU A 294 17.62 16.63 -8.19
CA GLU A 294 17.72 17.69 -9.21
C GLU A 294 16.66 18.79 -9.04
N GLY A 295 15.72 18.64 -8.11
CA GLY A 295 14.61 19.59 -7.88
C GLY A 295 13.55 19.59 -8.99
N LEU A 296 13.57 18.60 -9.88
CA LEU A 296 12.62 18.46 -10.98
C LEU A 296 11.30 17.81 -10.54
N LEU A 297 11.34 17.02 -9.46
CA LEU A 297 10.20 16.31 -8.89
C LEU A 297 10.03 16.70 -7.43
N SER A 298 8.82 17.12 -7.04
CA SER A 298 8.51 17.57 -5.68
C SER A 298 7.05 17.28 -5.32
N GLY A 299 6.72 17.31 -4.03
CA GLY A 299 5.37 17.05 -3.52
C GLY A 299 5.11 15.58 -3.19
N PRO A 300 3.86 15.18 -3.05
CA PRO A 300 3.50 13.78 -2.85
C PRO A 300 3.94 12.95 -4.06
N LEU A 301 4.76 11.91 -3.81
CA LEU A 301 5.20 11.00 -4.86
C LEU A 301 4.28 9.79 -4.89
N HIS A 302 3.82 9.42 -6.07
CA HIS A 302 3.03 8.23 -6.29
C HIS A 302 3.75 7.28 -7.24
N PHE A 303 4.10 6.08 -6.74
CA PHE A 303 4.79 5.04 -7.51
C PHE A 303 3.81 3.96 -7.96
N GLN A 304 3.91 3.55 -9.21
CA GLN A 304 3.17 2.43 -9.77
C GLN A 304 4.16 1.33 -10.17
N PHE A 305 4.18 0.23 -9.42
CA PHE A 305 4.99 -0.94 -9.77
C PHE A 305 4.28 -1.75 -10.85
N VAL A 306 4.87 -1.84 -12.03
CA VAL A 306 4.33 -2.60 -13.16
C VAL A 306 5.08 -3.93 -13.25
N LEU A 307 4.38 -5.03 -12.98
CA LEU A 307 4.98 -6.34 -12.73
C LEU A 307 4.50 -7.40 -13.70
N GLY A 308 5.41 -8.32 -14.05
CA GLY A 308 5.07 -9.53 -14.80
C GLY A 308 5.03 -9.34 -16.31
N ILE A 309 5.55 -8.23 -16.84
CA ILE A 309 5.83 -8.06 -18.26
C ILE A 309 7.03 -8.93 -18.63
N LYS A 310 6.96 -9.66 -19.75
CA LYS A 310 8.07 -10.47 -20.26
C LYS A 310 9.28 -9.55 -20.55
N GLY A 311 10.41 -9.85 -19.96
CA GLY A 311 11.65 -9.06 -20.09
C GLY A 311 11.83 -7.93 -19.08
N ALA A 312 10.85 -7.71 -18.18
CA ALA A 312 10.91 -6.78 -17.07
C ALA A 312 10.83 -7.52 -15.71
N ILE A 313 10.75 -6.78 -14.61
CA ILE A 313 10.73 -7.34 -13.26
C ILE A 313 9.53 -8.28 -13.04
N GLY A 314 9.78 -9.43 -12.41
CA GLY A 314 8.76 -10.47 -12.19
C GLY A 314 7.74 -10.12 -11.10
N ALA A 315 6.52 -10.62 -11.26
CA ALA A 315 5.44 -10.44 -10.29
C ALA A 315 5.59 -11.45 -9.12
N ARG A 316 6.33 -11.07 -8.07
CA ARG A 316 6.62 -11.88 -6.87
C ARG A 316 6.53 -11.05 -5.60
N GLU A 317 6.16 -11.68 -4.50
CA GLU A 317 5.99 -11.00 -3.21
C GLU A 317 7.30 -10.39 -2.68
N ASP A 318 8.42 -11.12 -2.77
CA ASP A 318 9.74 -10.65 -2.36
C ASP A 318 10.16 -9.38 -3.09
N VAL A 319 9.84 -9.30 -4.39
CA VAL A 319 10.07 -8.11 -5.22
C VAL A 319 9.25 -6.93 -4.74
N VAL A 320 7.94 -7.10 -4.51
CA VAL A 320 7.08 -6.01 -4.03
C VAL A 320 7.57 -5.50 -2.68
N ARG A 321 7.90 -6.40 -1.74
CA ARG A 321 8.43 -6.02 -0.42
C ARG A 321 9.74 -5.25 -0.54
N PHE A 322 10.64 -5.69 -1.42
CA PHE A 322 11.88 -4.99 -1.67
C PHE A 322 11.64 -3.58 -2.23
N LEU A 323 10.83 -3.44 -3.29
CA LEU A 323 10.52 -2.13 -3.88
C LEU A 323 9.89 -1.17 -2.85
N VAL A 324 8.96 -1.66 -2.04
CA VAL A 324 8.32 -0.87 -0.97
C VAL A 324 9.35 -0.39 0.06
N SER A 325 10.33 -1.23 0.41
CA SER A 325 11.39 -0.86 1.38
C SER A 325 12.33 0.25 0.88
N GLN A 326 12.36 0.50 -0.44
CA GLN A 326 13.20 1.53 -1.05
C GLN A 326 12.46 2.87 -1.25
N LEU A 327 11.16 2.92 -0.98
CA LEU A 327 10.38 4.14 -1.21
C LEU A 327 10.72 5.22 -0.19
N PRO A 328 10.74 6.50 -0.62
CA PRO A 328 10.91 7.61 0.31
C PRO A 328 9.71 7.72 1.26
N ALA A 329 9.98 8.24 2.47
CA ALA A 329 8.94 8.44 3.48
C ALA A 329 7.80 9.32 2.94
N GLY A 330 6.57 8.89 3.18
CA GLY A 330 5.37 9.60 2.73
C GLY A 330 4.95 9.34 1.27
N ALA A 331 5.72 8.57 0.51
CA ALA A 331 5.30 8.15 -0.83
C ALA A 331 4.08 7.23 -0.76
N THR A 332 3.17 7.41 -1.70
CA THR A 332 2.12 6.43 -2.00
C THR A 332 2.58 5.48 -3.10
N TRP A 333 2.05 4.27 -3.12
CA TRP A 333 2.44 3.29 -4.13
C TRP A 333 1.27 2.37 -4.48
N GLY A 334 1.31 1.81 -5.68
CA GLY A 334 0.37 0.84 -6.17
C GLY A 334 1.04 -0.26 -7.00
N VAL A 335 0.29 -1.30 -7.32
CA VAL A 335 0.74 -2.38 -8.21
C VAL A 335 -0.21 -2.51 -9.40
N ALA A 336 0.37 -2.56 -10.60
CA ALA A 336 -0.22 -3.06 -11.83
C ALA A 336 0.48 -4.37 -12.18
N ALA A 337 -0.24 -5.46 -12.37
CA ALA A 337 0.37 -6.73 -12.73
C ALA A 337 -0.36 -7.39 -13.91
N VAL A 338 0.43 -7.94 -14.85
CA VAL A 338 -0.09 -8.37 -16.14
C VAL A 338 -0.61 -9.81 -16.09
N GLY A 339 -1.74 -10.05 -16.77
CA GLY A 339 -2.35 -11.36 -16.98
C GLY A 339 -2.71 -12.05 -15.65
N ARG A 340 -2.34 -13.33 -15.53
CA ARG A 340 -2.63 -14.16 -14.34
C ARG A 340 -2.08 -13.58 -13.02
N HIS A 341 -1.16 -12.64 -13.08
CA HIS A 341 -0.54 -12.01 -11.92
C HIS A 341 -1.37 -10.86 -11.34
N GLN A 342 -2.35 -10.31 -12.08
CA GLN A 342 -3.13 -9.17 -11.64
C GLN A 342 -3.78 -9.43 -10.28
N ARG A 343 -4.58 -10.49 -10.16
CA ARG A 343 -5.30 -10.79 -8.91
C ARG A 343 -4.37 -10.98 -7.70
N PRO A 344 -3.39 -11.92 -7.72
CA PRO A 344 -2.55 -12.15 -6.54
C PRO A 344 -1.71 -10.93 -6.14
N MET A 345 -1.23 -10.14 -7.10
CA MET A 345 -0.44 -8.95 -6.81
C MET A 345 -1.31 -7.78 -6.32
N THR A 346 -2.54 -7.64 -6.83
CA THR A 346 -3.55 -6.72 -6.29
C THR A 346 -3.84 -7.01 -4.81
N GLU A 347 -4.14 -8.28 -4.49
CA GLU A 347 -4.40 -8.71 -3.11
C GLU A 347 -3.19 -8.49 -2.20
N LEU A 348 -1.98 -8.76 -2.70
CA LEU A 348 -0.74 -8.50 -1.98
C LEU A 348 -0.53 -7.00 -1.73
N ALA A 349 -0.68 -6.15 -2.74
CA ALA A 349 -0.54 -4.70 -2.60
C ALA A 349 -1.49 -4.15 -1.55
N LEU A 350 -2.76 -4.56 -1.60
CA LEU A 350 -3.76 -4.15 -0.63
C LEU A 350 -3.43 -4.60 0.81
N ARG A 351 -2.92 -5.82 1.00
CA ARG A 351 -2.46 -6.30 2.32
C ARG A 351 -1.26 -5.53 2.87
N LEU A 352 -0.35 -5.12 1.99
CA LEU A 352 0.87 -4.39 2.37
C LEU A 352 0.65 -2.88 2.53
N GLY A 353 -0.59 -2.40 2.41
CA GLY A 353 -0.92 -0.98 2.57
C GLY A 353 -0.83 -0.14 1.29
N GLY A 354 -0.49 -0.75 0.15
CA GLY A 354 -0.45 -0.10 -1.16
C GLY A 354 -1.82 0.04 -1.82
N ASN A 355 -1.83 0.65 -3.00
CA ASN A 355 -2.98 0.82 -3.89
C ASN A 355 -2.99 -0.27 -4.98
N ALA A 356 -4.02 -0.31 -5.80
CA ALA A 356 -4.11 -1.31 -6.85
C ALA A 356 -4.61 -0.72 -8.17
N ARG A 357 -3.96 -1.11 -9.26
CA ARG A 357 -4.44 -0.90 -10.63
C ARG A 357 -4.92 -2.24 -11.19
N VAL A 358 -6.14 -2.26 -11.71
CA VAL A 358 -6.78 -3.41 -12.36
C VAL A 358 -7.53 -2.97 -13.61
N GLY A 359 -7.78 -3.88 -14.53
CA GLY A 359 -8.56 -3.59 -15.73
C GLY A 359 -8.15 -4.42 -16.93
N LEU A 360 -8.89 -4.24 -18.04
CA LEU A 360 -8.70 -5.00 -19.26
C LEU A 360 -7.35 -4.73 -19.96
N GLU A 361 -6.74 -3.58 -19.71
CA GLU A 361 -5.39 -3.27 -20.20
C GLU A 361 -4.36 -4.31 -19.72
N ASP A 362 -4.45 -4.68 -18.45
CA ASP A 362 -3.46 -5.54 -17.80
C ASP A 362 -3.89 -7.01 -17.76
N ASN A 363 -5.20 -7.29 -17.76
CA ASN A 363 -5.74 -8.65 -17.71
C ASN A 363 -7.20 -8.70 -18.17
N ILE A 364 -7.49 -9.60 -19.11
CA ILE A 364 -8.85 -9.76 -19.68
C ILE A 364 -9.70 -10.82 -18.98
N TYR A 365 -9.17 -11.53 -17.96
CA TYR A 365 -9.88 -12.62 -17.29
C TYR A 365 -10.33 -12.24 -15.88
N LEU A 366 -11.60 -12.50 -15.59
CA LEU A 366 -12.10 -12.43 -14.22
C LEU A 366 -11.61 -13.63 -13.41
N GLU A 367 -11.76 -14.84 -13.95
CA GLU A 367 -11.25 -16.10 -13.41
C GLU A 367 -10.56 -16.89 -14.52
N LYS A 368 -9.85 -17.97 -14.15
CA LYS A 368 -9.16 -18.82 -15.15
C LYS A 368 -10.14 -19.32 -16.21
N GLY A 369 -9.96 -18.87 -17.45
CA GLY A 369 -10.79 -19.24 -18.60
C GLY A 369 -12.12 -18.50 -18.70
N VAL A 370 -12.42 -17.55 -17.79
CA VAL A 370 -13.63 -16.73 -17.81
C VAL A 370 -13.24 -15.29 -18.11
N LEU A 371 -13.64 -14.77 -19.26
CA LEU A 371 -13.40 -13.37 -19.62
C LEU A 371 -14.16 -12.43 -18.67
N ALA A 372 -13.53 -11.32 -18.35
CA ALA A 372 -14.19 -10.22 -17.66
C ALA A 372 -15.10 -9.45 -18.66
N GLU A 373 -16.31 -9.15 -18.25
CA GLU A 373 -17.30 -8.39 -19.05
C GLU A 373 -17.01 -6.86 -19.05
N GLY A 374 -15.75 -6.48 -18.82
CA GLY A 374 -15.24 -5.13 -18.69
C GLY A 374 -14.21 -5.03 -17.58
N SER A 375 -13.74 -3.83 -17.31
CA SER A 375 -12.82 -3.56 -16.18
C SER A 375 -13.56 -3.48 -14.84
N SER A 376 -14.84 -3.09 -14.85
CA SER A 376 -15.63 -2.89 -13.65
C SER A 376 -15.77 -4.14 -12.76
N PRO A 377 -15.90 -5.40 -13.25
CA PRO A 377 -15.87 -6.59 -12.40
C PRO A 377 -14.51 -6.81 -11.71
N LEU A 378 -13.41 -6.44 -12.36
CA LEU A 378 -12.07 -6.52 -11.79
C LEU A 378 -11.89 -5.50 -10.65
N VAL A 379 -12.42 -4.29 -10.84
CA VAL A 379 -12.46 -3.23 -9.80
C VAL A 379 -13.33 -3.68 -8.62
N ALA A 380 -14.53 -4.20 -8.88
CA ALA A 380 -15.43 -4.68 -7.83
C ALA A 380 -14.78 -5.78 -6.97
N ARG A 381 -14.04 -6.71 -7.61
CA ARG A 381 -13.28 -7.74 -6.90
C ARG A 381 -12.18 -7.13 -6.02
N ALA A 382 -11.40 -6.18 -6.52
CA ALA A 382 -10.37 -5.50 -5.76
C ALA A 382 -10.96 -4.73 -4.57
N ALA A 383 -12.09 -4.02 -4.77
CA ALA A 383 -12.81 -3.31 -3.74
C ALA A 383 -13.36 -4.26 -2.66
N SER A 384 -13.94 -5.39 -3.06
CA SER A 384 -14.43 -6.43 -2.14
C SER A 384 -13.29 -6.99 -1.30
N TYR A 385 -12.14 -7.28 -1.92
CA TYR A 385 -10.97 -7.77 -1.20
C TYR A 385 -10.45 -6.73 -0.20
N ALA A 386 -10.31 -5.46 -0.60
CA ALA A 386 -9.89 -4.39 0.32
C ALA A 386 -10.78 -4.35 1.57
N ARG A 387 -12.11 -4.37 1.38
CA ARG A 387 -13.06 -4.38 2.50
C ARG A 387 -12.94 -5.63 3.37
N SER A 388 -12.70 -6.81 2.78
CA SER A 388 -12.57 -8.08 3.51
C SER A 388 -11.38 -8.11 4.47
N ILE A 389 -10.34 -7.30 4.19
CA ILE A 389 -9.15 -7.14 5.04
C ILE A 389 -9.21 -5.88 5.93
N GLY A 390 -10.39 -5.24 6.03
CA GLY A 390 -10.62 -4.07 6.88
C GLY A 390 -10.07 -2.75 6.31
N ARG A 391 -9.82 -2.66 5.00
CA ARG A 391 -9.42 -1.43 4.31
C ARG A 391 -10.59 -0.81 3.57
N ASP A 392 -10.85 0.46 3.81
CA ASP A 392 -11.80 1.23 3.03
C ASP A 392 -11.26 1.48 1.61
N VAL A 393 -12.16 1.60 0.65
CA VAL A 393 -11.86 2.08 -0.70
C VAL A 393 -11.96 3.61 -0.69
N ALA A 394 -10.92 4.28 -1.20
CA ALA A 394 -10.85 5.74 -1.21
C ALA A 394 -11.96 6.33 -2.10
N SER A 395 -12.66 7.34 -1.59
CA SER A 395 -13.48 8.21 -2.44
C SER A 395 -12.58 9.02 -3.39
N VAL A 396 -13.16 9.57 -4.44
CA VAL A 396 -12.42 10.40 -5.40
C VAL A 396 -11.79 11.61 -4.72
N SER A 397 -12.48 12.26 -3.78
CA SER A 397 -11.94 13.38 -3.02
C SER A 397 -10.77 12.98 -2.11
N GLN A 398 -10.85 11.80 -1.47
CA GLN A 398 -9.75 11.25 -0.70
C GLN A 398 -8.55 10.91 -1.61
N ALA A 399 -8.80 10.32 -2.77
CA ALA A 399 -7.75 10.01 -3.74
C ALA A 399 -7.05 11.28 -4.24
N ARG A 400 -7.80 12.35 -4.58
CA ARG A 400 -7.22 13.67 -4.95
C ARG A 400 -6.30 14.19 -3.85
N ALA A 401 -6.74 14.17 -2.61
CA ALA A 401 -5.94 14.64 -1.48
C ALA A 401 -4.67 13.81 -1.27
N LEU A 402 -4.76 12.47 -1.42
CA LEU A 402 -3.63 11.55 -1.25
C LEU A 402 -2.60 11.67 -2.36
N LEU A 403 -3.04 11.87 -3.60
CA LEU A 403 -2.20 11.98 -4.79
C LEU A 403 -1.71 13.41 -5.06
N GLY A 404 -2.19 14.39 -4.31
CA GLY A 404 -1.85 15.80 -4.53
C GLY A 404 -2.52 16.40 -5.78
N VAL A 405 -3.59 15.80 -6.26
CA VAL A 405 -4.38 16.29 -7.39
C VAL A 405 -5.30 17.42 -6.91
N ARG A 406 -5.30 18.55 -7.64
CA ARG A 406 -6.07 19.76 -7.30
C ARG A 406 -7.40 19.82 -8.03
#